data_b960916d3f43fc22a2a9d74a88b7ab51
#
_entry.id   b960916d3f43fc22a2a9d74a88b7ab51
#
_cell.length_a   1.000
_cell.length_b   1.000
_cell.length_c   1.000
_cell.angle_alpha   90.00
_cell.angle_beta   90.00
_cell.angle_gamma   90.00
#
_symmetry.space_group_name_H-M   'P 1'
#
loop_
_entity.id
_entity.type
_entity.pdbx_description
1 polymer ?
#
loop_
_entity_poly.entity_id
_entity_poly.type
_entity_poly.pdbx_seq_one_letter_code
_entity_poly.pdbx_strand_id
1 'polypeptide(L)'
;MVIVITGPIASGKSTVAGELARRLGLMGVRVALIDLDLVHDQLIANGSPPDHSTWLMARRNTATAANAHLDHGVAVVIADGSFNLPSDRAVLRKHLEASADLVFVTLRVSFAEALHRAQADPTRGRSQDPEFLSSHFSARHAVLAATPTTDIVIDTERTTTQAAAATIARFVGPVED
;
A
#
# COMPACT_ATOMS: atom_id res chain seq x y z
N MET A 1 -7.88 -9.40 9.50
CA MET A 1 -6.72 -9.47 8.58
C MET A 1 -6.31 -8.10 8.10
N VAL A 2 -5.00 -7.82 7.93
CA VAL A 2 -4.49 -6.58 7.32
C VAL A 2 -3.71 -6.94 6.04
N ILE A 3 -4.08 -6.31 4.93
CA ILE A 3 -3.40 -6.46 3.63
C ILE A 3 -2.69 -5.15 3.32
N VAL A 4 -1.38 -5.19 3.15
CA VAL A 4 -0.56 -4.00 2.83
C VAL A 4 -0.16 -4.07 1.36
N ILE A 5 -0.61 -3.10 0.57
CA ILE A 5 -0.24 -2.97 -0.85
C ILE A 5 0.86 -1.92 -0.95
N THR A 6 2.06 -2.34 -1.31
CA THR A 6 3.24 -1.48 -1.45
C THR A 6 3.85 -1.58 -2.84
N GLY A 7 4.76 -0.66 -3.16
CA GLY A 7 5.43 -0.61 -4.46
C GLY A 7 5.88 0.82 -4.79
N PRO A 8 6.58 1.02 -5.91
CA PRO A 8 7.06 2.34 -6.31
C PRO A 8 5.92 3.31 -6.66
N ILE A 9 6.27 4.57 -6.88
CA ILE A 9 5.34 5.58 -7.42
C ILE A 9 4.78 5.09 -8.75
N ALA A 10 3.51 5.37 -9.01
CA ALA A 10 2.78 4.98 -10.23
C ALA A 10 2.69 3.46 -10.49
N SER A 11 2.96 2.61 -9.49
CA SER A 11 2.75 1.16 -9.61
C SER A 11 1.27 0.74 -9.56
N GLY A 12 0.35 1.65 -9.27
CA GLY A 12 -1.09 1.36 -9.22
C GLY A 12 -1.61 0.90 -7.85
N LYS A 13 -0.90 1.18 -6.75
CA LYS A 13 -1.29 0.78 -5.38
C LYS A 13 -2.74 1.11 -5.06
N SER A 14 -3.10 2.39 -5.08
CA SER A 14 -4.44 2.84 -4.70
C SER A 14 -5.54 2.33 -5.65
N THR A 15 -5.20 2.15 -6.94
CA THR A 15 -6.10 1.56 -7.93
C THR A 15 -6.40 0.08 -7.62
N VAL A 16 -5.35 -0.69 -7.29
CA VAL A 16 -5.49 -2.11 -6.91
C VAL A 16 -6.19 -2.24 -5.55
N ALA A 17 -5.87 -1.36 -4.59
CA ALA A 17 -6.52 -1.33 -3.27
C ALA A 17 -8.03 -1.06 -3.39
N GLY A 18 -8.42 -0.06 -4.19
CA GLY A 18 -9.83 0.25 -4.44
C GLY A 18 -10.58 -0.88 -5.13
N GLU A 19 -9.98 -1.52 -6.15
CA GLU A 19 -10.60 -2.67 -6.83
C GLU A 19 -10.71 -3.90 -5.91
N LEU A 20 -9.69 -4.15 -5.07
CA LEU A 20 -9.75 -5.22 -4.08
C LEU A 20 -10.87 -4.97 -3.06
N ALA A 21 -10.98 -3.75 -2.54
CA ALA A 21 -12.04 -3.38 -1.61
C ALA A 21 -13.43 -3.55 -2.23
N ARG A 22 -13.62 -3.07 -3.46
CA ARG A 22 -14.86 -3.24 -4.22
C ARG A 22 -15.21 -4.72 -4.40
N ARG A 23 -14.24 -5.56 -4.78
CA ARG A 23 -14.41 -6.99 -5.00
C ARG A 23 -14.81 -7.71 -3.72
N LEU A 24 -14.10 -7.47 -2.63
CA LEU A 24 -14.40 -8.06 -1.33
C LEU A 24 -15.77 -7.60 -0.80
N GLY A 25 -16.12 -6.33 -0.98
CA GLY A 25 -17.43 -5.80 -0.63
C GLY A 25 -18.58 -6.49 -1.38
N LEU A 26 -18.39 -6.82 -2.66
CA LEU A 26 -19.37 -7.62 -3.45
C LEU A 26 -19.51 -9.06 -2.94
N MET A 27 -18.53 -9.57 -2.21
CA MET A 27 -18.57 -10.88 -1.57
C MET A 27 -19.13 -10.81 -0.13
N GLY A 28 -19.65 -9.65 0.30
CA GLY A 28 -20.19 -9.44 1.65
C GLY A 28 -19.14 -9.16 2.72
N VAL A 29 -17.85 -9.05 2.37
CA VAL A 29 -16.77 -8.78 3.33
C VAL A 29 -16.80 -7.31 3.73
N ARG A 30 -16.78 -7.03 5.05
CA ARG A 30 -16.59 -5.66 5.55
C ARG A 30 -15.13 -5.26 5.42
N VAL A 31 -14.87 -4.19 4.64
CA VAL A 31 -13.52 -3.73 4.30
C VAL A 31 -13.32 -2.28 4.72
N ALA A 32 -12.15 -1.95 5.23
CA ALA A 32 -11.67 -0.58 5.39
C ALA A 32 -10.44 -0.34 4.50
N LEU A 33 -10.32 0.87 3.96
CA LEU A 33 -9.16 1.34 3.20
C LEU A 33 -8.42 2.41 4.01
N ILE A 34 -7.10 2.31 4.06
CA ILE A 34 -6.23 3.31 4.68
C ILE A 34 -5.13 3.67 3.67
N ASP A 35 -5.14 4.91 3.21
CA ASP A 35 -4.08 5.48 2.36
C ASP A 35 -3.02 6.14 3.26
N LEU A 36 -1.79 5.60 3.25
CA LEU A 36 -0.67 6.10 4.05
C LEU A 36 -0.28 7.53 3.66
N ASP A 37 -0.39 7.87 2.38
CA ASP A 37 -0.02 9.20 1.89
C ASP A 37 -1.02 10.24 2.45
N LEU A 38 -2.32 9.92 2.49
CA LEU A 38 -3.33 10.77 3.13
C LEU A 38 -3.12 10.91 4.65
N VAL A 39 -2.74 9.85 5.34
CA VAL A 39 -2.40 9.90 6.77
C VAL A 39 -1.20 10.81 7.00
N HIS A 40 -0.18 10.74 6.15
CA HIS A 40 1.00 11.59 6.21
C HIS A 40 0.63 13.06 5.94
N ASP A 41 -0.17 13.33 4.91
CA ASP A 41 -0.58 14.68 4.53
C ASP A 41 -1.40 15.36 5.63
N GLN A 42 -2.25 14.62 6.35
CA GLN A 42 -2.97 15.12 7.51
C GLN A 42 -2.02 15.55 8.65
N LEU A 43 -0.93 14.80 8.88
CA LEU A 43 0.07 15.18 9.87
C LEU A 43 0.81 16.46 9.50
N ILE A 44 1.18 16.62 8.21
CA ILE A 44 1.79 17.85 7.70
C ILE A 44 0.82 19.04 7.82
N ALA A 45 -0.44 18.87 7.43
CA ALA A 45 -1.45 19.91 7.54
C ALA A 45 -1.66 20.39 8.99
N ASN A 46 -1.39 19.51 9.98
CA ASN A 46 -1.44 19.82 11.41
C ASN A 46 -0.09 20.31 11.98
N GLY A 47 0.86 20.71 11.12
CA GLY A 47 2.12 21.36 11.52
C GLY A 47 3.29 20.41 11.77
N SER A 48 3.17 19.10 11.46
CA SER A 48 4.32 18.20 11.50
C SER A 48 5.28 18.48 10.34
N PRO A 49 6.62 18.37 10.52
CA PRO A 49 7.57 18.59 9.45
C PRO A 49 7.48 17.46 8.40
N PRO A 50 7.69 17.74 7.09
CA PRO A 50 7.64 16.71 6.04
C PRO A 50 8.94 15.90 5.99
N ASP A 51 9.29 15.24 7.09
CA ASP A 51 10.52 14.49 7.28
C ASP A 51 10.30 12.99 7.57
N HIS A 52 11.40 12.29 7.84
CA HIS A 52 11.36 10.87 8.15
C HIS A 52 10.53 10.55 9.41
N SER A 53 10.52 11.43 10.41
CA SER A 53 9.79 11.20 11.67
C SER A 53 8.28 11.21 11.44
N THR A 54 7.79 12.09 10.56
CA THR A 54 6.38 12.17 10.19
C THR A 54 5.94 10.93 9.39
N TRP A 55 6.80 10.39 8.53
CA TRP A 55 6.53 9.11 7.87
C TRP A 55 6.46 7.93 8.85
N LEU A 56 7.31 7.91 9.88
CA LEU A 56 7.22 6.90 10.95
C LEU A 56 5.90 7.04 11.73
N MET A 57 5.50 8.29 12.04
CA MET A 57 4.23 8.57 12.72
C MET A 57 3.04 8.16 11.85
N ALA A 58 3.05 8.46 10.56
CA ALA A 58 2.01 8.03 9.64
C ALA A 58 1.82 6.50 9.63
N ARG A 59 2.92 5.73 9.61
CA ARG A 59 2.86 4.26 9.68
C ARG A 59 2.31 3.74 11.01
N ARG A 60 2.64 4.40 12.13
CA ARG A 60 2.05 4.07 13.45
C ARG A 60 0.55 4.34 13.46
N ASN A 61 0.14 5.51 12.97
CA ASN A 61 -1.27 5.89 12.89
C ASN A 61 -2.05 4.94 11.97
N THR A 62 -1.45 4.48 10.86
CA THR A 62 -2.03 3.44 10.00
C THR A 62 -2.26 2.14 10.77
N ALA A 63 -1.31 1.69 11.58
CA ALA A 63 -1.49 0.49 12.41
C ALA A 63 -2.59 0.67 13.47
N THR A 64 -2.60 1.82 14.14
CA THR A 64 -3.64 2.17 15.13
C THR A 64 -5.03 2.20 14.51
N ALA A 65 -5.17 2.83 13.35
CA ALA A 65 -6.44 2.86 12.62
C ALA A 65 -6.87 1.45 12.17
N ALA A 66 -5.91 0.62 11.71
CA ALA A 66 -6.21 -0.76 11.35
C ALA A 66 -6.73 -1.58 12.53
N ASN A 67 -6.10 -1.48 13.70
CA ASN A 67 -6.59 -2.13 14.92
C ASN A 67 -8.01 -1.68 15.26
N ALA A 68 -8.26 -0.37 15.27
CA ALA A 68 -9.59 0.18 15.57
C ALA A 68 -10.66 -0.33 14.60
N HIS A 69 -10.34 -0.47 13.30
CA HIS A 69 -11.28 -1.05 12.34
C HIS A 69 -11.55 -2.54 12.63
N LEU A 70 -10.51 -3.32 12.93
CA LEU A 70 -10.65 -4.74 13.27
C LEU A 70 -11.49 -4.92 14.52
N ASP A 71 -11.27 -4.13 15.58
CA ASP A 71 -12.04 -4.15 16.83
C ASP A 71 -13.53 -3.84 16.63
N HIS A 72 -13.84 -3.03 15.61
CA HIS A 72 -15.22 -2.72 15.21
C HIS A 72 -15.79 -3.72 14.20
N GLY A 73 -15.15 -4.87 14.06
CA GLY A 73 -15.62 -5.99 13.25
C GLY A 73 -15.44 -5.81 11.74
N VAL A 74 -14.52 -4.94 11.29
CA VAL A 74 -14.06 -4.96 9.90
C VAL A 74 -13.23 -6.24 9.70
N ALA A 75 -13.59 -7.03 8.70
CA ALA A 75 -12.92 -8.31 8.46
C ALA A 75 -11.55 -8.14 7.79
N VAL A 76 -11.46 -7.18 6.87
CA VAL A 76 -10.23 -6.90 6.11
C VAL A 76 -9.93 -5.41 6.10
N VAL A 77 -8.74 -5.04 6.55
CA VAL A 77 -8.18 -3.69 6.38
C VAL A 77 -7.16 -3.74 5.25
N ILE A 78 -7.32 -2.89 4.25
CA ILE A 78 -6.37 -2.72 3.16
C ILE A 78 -5.62 -1.40 3.40
N ALA A 79 -4.32 -1.46 3.62
CA ALA A 79 -3.46 -0.29 3.72
C ALA A 79 -2.60 -0.18 2.46
N ASP A 80 -2.65 0.94 1.74
CA ASP A 80 -1.76 1.17 0.62
C ASP A 80 -0.80 2.33 0.88
N GLY A 81 0.42 2.22 0.32
CA GLY A 81 1.45 3.23 0.50
C GLY A 81 2.88 2.70 0.45
N SER A 82 3.81 3.52 0.91
CA SER A 82 5.25 3.20 0.92
C SER A 82 5.66 2.40 2.16
N PHE A 83 5.54 1.07 2.10
CA PHE A 83 6.06 0.11 3.08
C PHE A 83 7.19 -0.73 2.47
N ASN A 84 8.10 -0.08 1.76
CA ASN A 84 9.11 -0.77 0.96
C ASN A 84 10.31 -1.26 1.79
N LEU A 85 10.71 -0.50 2.81
CA LEU A 85 11.86 -0.83 3.66
C LEU A 85 11.49 -1.87 4.74
N PRO A 86 12.42 -2.74 5.14
CA PRO A 86 12.21 -3.62 6.29
C PRO A 86 11.84 -2.85 7.58
N SER A 87 12.43 -1.66 7.78
CA SER A 87 12.09 -0.75 8.88
C SER A 87 10.64 -0.27 8.84
N ASP A 88 10.11 0.05 7.64
CA ASP A 88 8.73 0.49 7.48
C ASP A 88 7.74 -0.60 7.89
N ARG A 89 8.03 -1.83 7.45
CA ARG A 89 7.26 -3.03 7.77
C ARG A 89 7.33 -3.39 9.25
N ALA A 90 8.51 -3.21 9.85
CA ALA A 90 8.71 -3.45 11.28
C ALA A 90 7.90 -2.48 12.14
N VAL A 91 7.81 -1.21 11.75
CA VAL A 91 6.97 -0.23 12.44
C VAL A 91 5.50 -0.65 12.41
N LEU A 92 4.99 -1.06 11.25
CA LEU A 92 3.61 -1.51 11.13
C LEU A 92 3.37 -2.75 12.00
N ARG A 93 4.20 -3.79 11.87
CA ARG A 93 4.08 -5.04 12.66
C ARG A 93 4.12 -4.80 14.16
N LYS A 94 4.98 -3.88 14.62
CA LYS A 94 5.14 -3.56 16.04
C LYS A 94 3.89 -2.94 16.66
N HIS A 95 3.08 -2.23 15.86
CA HIS A 95 1.93 -1.46 16.33
C HIS A 95 0.59 -2.10 15.95
N LEU A 96 0.59 -3.13 15.10
CA LEU A 96 -0.57 -3.99 14.90
C LEU A 96 -0.71 -4.96 16.07
N GLU A 97 -1.94 -5.33 16.38
CA GLU A 97 -2.21 -6.38 17.35
C GLU A 97 -1.61 -7.71 16.91
N ALA A 98 -1.11 -8.48 17.89
CA ALA A 98 -0.43 -9.75 17.64
C ALA A 98 -1.35 -10.81 16.98
N SER A 99 -2.66 -10.69 17.16
CA SER A 99 -3.69 -11.54 16.56
C SER A 99 -4.01 -11.20 15.11
N ALA A 100 -3.58 -10.04 14.61
CA ALA A 100 -3.89 -9.61 13.26
C ALA A 100 -3.01 -10.33 12.23
N ASP A 101 -3.63 -11.11 11.34
CA ASP A 101 -2.96 -11.64 10.16
C ASP A 101 -2.51 -10.50 9.26
N LEU A 102 -1.24 -10.50 8.86
CA LEU A 102 -0.62 -9.46 8.05
C LEU A 102 -0.03 -10.03 6.77
N VAL A 103 -0.55 -9.57 5.64
CA VAL A 103 -0.10 -9.96 4.30
C VAL A 103 0.48 -8.75 3.58
N PHE A 104 1.68 -8.88 3.00
CA PHE A 104 2.25 -7.86 2.13
C PHE A 104 2.09 -8.24 0.66
N VAL A 105 1.64 -7.27 -0.12
CA VAL A 105 1.55 -7.33 -1.58
C VAL A 105 2.49 -6.27 -2.15
N THR A 106 3.50 -6.71 -2.88
CA THR A 106 4.47 -5.81 -3.52
C THR A 106 4.16 -5.71 -5.02
N LEU A 107 3.74 -4.53 -5.44
CA LEU A 107 3.55 -4.22 -6.85
C LEU A 107 4.89 -3.86 -7.49
N ARG A 108 5.13 -4.39 -8.70
CA ARG A 108 6.29 -4.07 -9.53
C ARG A 108 5.85 -3.35 -10.80
N VAL A 109 6.66 -2.43 -11.23
CA VAL A 109 6.53 -1.68 -12.48
C VAL A 109 7.91 -1.19 -12.88
N SER A 110 8.23 -1.14 -14.18
CA SER A 110 9.47 -0.52 -14.66
C SER A 110 9.43 1.00 -14.48
N PHE A 111 10.61 1.63 -14.48
CA PHE A 111 10.70 3.08 -14.45
C PHE A 111 10.01 3.72 -15.66
N ALA A 112 10.21 3.15 -16.84
CA ALA A 112 9.64 3.67 -18.09
C ALA A 112 8.10 3.69 -18.04
N GLU A 113 7.48 2.61 -17.61
CA GLU A 113 6.02 2.52 -17.50
C GLU A 113 5.50 3.40 -16.35
N ALA A 114 6.20 3.46 -15.22
CA ALA A 114 5.83 4.35 -14.12
C ALA A 114 5.85 5.83 -14.52
N LEU A 115 6.87 6.25 -15.28
CA LEU A 115 6.98 7.60 -15.82
C LEU A 115 5.84 7.88 -16.81
N HIS A 116 5.58 6.94 -17.72
CA HIS A 116 4.46 7.06 -18.67
C HIS A 116 3.13 7.25 -17.93
N ARG A 117 2.84 6.43 -16.94
CA ARG A 117 1.62 6.55 -16.12
C ARG A 117 1.55 7.85 -15.33
N ALA A 118 2.68 8.29 -14.76
CA ALA A 118 2.74 9.53 -13.99
C ALA A 118 2.49 10.74 -14.87
N GLN A 119 3.04 10.77 -16.08
CA GLN A 119 2.86 11.87 -17.03
C GLN A 119 1.47 11.89 -17.67
N ALA A 120 0.81 10.75 -17.80
CA ALA A 120 -0.56 10.65 -18.29
C ALA A 120 -1.61 11.16 -17.28
N ASP A 121 -1.26 11.31 -15.99
CA ASP A 121 -2.18 11.73 -14.94
C ASP A 121 -1.80 13.13 -14.42
N PRO A 122 -2.54 14.19 -14.80
CA PRO A 122 -2.22 15.57 -14.42
C PRO A 122 -2.28 15.84 -12.91
N THR A 123 -2.90 14.95 -12.13
CA THR A 123 -3.03 15.10 -10.68
C THR A 123 -1.78 14.68 -9.91
N ARG A 124 -0.79 14.06 -10.58
CA ARG A 124 0.38 13.45 -9.95
C ARG A 124 1.49 14.41 -9.50
N GLY A 125 1.33 15.71 -9.75
CA GLY A 125 2.25 16.74 -9.27
C GLY A 125 3.71 16.43 -9.58
N ARG A 126 4.57 16.44 -8.56
CA ARG A 126 6.03 16.21 -8.73
C ARG A 126 6.41 14.84 -9.30
N SER A 127 5.52 13.85 -9.22
CA SER A 127 5.80 12.52 -9.78
C SER A 127 5.85 12.51 -11.32
N GLN A 128 5.38 13.55 -11.98
CA GLN A 128 5.51 13.74 -13.44
C GLN A 128 6.94 14.13 -13.86
N ASP A 129 7.74 14.66 -12.93
CA ASP A 129 9.12 15.03 -13.16
C ASP A 129 10.01 13.78 -13.26
N PRO A 130 10.68 13.55 -14.42
CA PRO A 130 11.52 12.38 -14.62
C PRO A 130 12.69 12.29 -13.64
N GLU A 131 13.29 13.42 -13.23
CA GLU A 131 14.43 13.44 -12.32
C GLU A 131 13.98 13.05 -10.90
N PHE A 132 12.87 13.62 -10.44
CA PHE A 132 12.26 13.25 -9.16
C PHE A 132 11.91 11.76 -9.14
N LEU A 133 11.24 11.26 -10.17
CA LEU A 133 10.84 9.86 -10.25
C LEU A 133 12.04 8.92 -10.33
N SER A 134 13.08 9.27 -11.11
CA SER A 134 14.31 8.50 -11.24
C SER A 134 15.05 8.38 -9.91
N SER A 135 15.19 9.48 -9.17
CA SER A 135 15.82 9.46 -7.85
C SER A 135 15.06 8.55 -6.87
N HIS A 136 13.73 8.60 -6.93
CA HIS A 136 12.86 7.75 -6.12
C HIS A 136 13.00 6.26 -6.46
N PHE A 137 13.09 5.92 -7.75
CA PHE A 137 13.31 4.54 -8.20
C PHE A 137 14.70 4.03 -7.82
N SER A 138 15.74 4.83 -8.02
CA SER A 138 17.12 4.47 -7.69
C SER A 138 17.30 4.17 -6.22
N ALA A 139 16.73 5.00 -5.34
CA ALA A 139 16.77 4.81 -3.90
C ALA A 139 16.08 3.51 -3.44
N ARG A 140 15.15 2.98 -4.25
CA ARG A 140 14.34 1.80 -3.90
C ARG A 140 14.67 0.55 -4.71
N HIS A 141 15.46 0.65 -5.75
CA HIS A 141 15.78 -0.49 -6.62
C HIS A 141 16.40 -1.65 -5.85
N ALA A 142 17.37 -1.37 -4.98
CA ALA A 142 17.99 -2.39 -4.13
C ALA A 142 16.99 -3.02 -3.14
N VAL A 143 16.05 -2.23 -2.63
CA VAL A 143 15.03 -2.70 -1.69
C VAL A 143 13.98 -3.58 -2.38
N LEU A 144 13.56 -3.21 -3.58
CA LEU A 144 12.62 -4.01 -4.38
C LEU A 144 13.26 -5.33 -4.86
N ALA A 145 14.57 -5.33 -5.11
CA ALA A 145 15.32 -6.54 -5.41
C ALA A 145 15.39 -7.51 -4.21
N ALA A 146 15.35 -6.96 -2.99
CA ALA A 146 15.36 -7.71 -1.73
C ALA A 146 13.93 -7.97 -1.18
N THR A 147 12.89 -7.93 -2.02
CA THR A 147 11.51 -8.24 -1.61
C THR A 147 11.45 -9.60 -0.92
N PRO A 148 10.90 -9.71 0.29
CA PRO A 148 10.78 -10.98 0.98
C PRO A 148 10.01 -12.01 0.14
N THR A 149 10.45 -13.25 0.16
CA THR A 149 9.80 -14.36 -0.57
C THR A 149 8.39 -14.67 -0.04
N THR A 150 8.03 -14.16 1.12
CA THR A 150 6.71 -14.27 1.73
C THR A 150 5.69 -13.28 1.16
N ASP A 151 6.14 -12.29 0.39
CA ASP A 151 5.24 -11.32 -0.23
C ASP A 151 4.55 -11.89 -1.47
N ILE A 152 3.32 -11.45 -1.69
CA ILE A 152 2.66 -11.59 -2.98
C ILE A 152 3.27 -10.54 -3.91
N VAL A 153 3.92 -10.96 -4.97
CA VAL A 153 4.53 -10.03 -5.94
C VAL A 153 3.70 -10.00 -7.20
N ILE A 154 3.26 -8.80 -7.61
CA ILE A 154 2.45 -8.59 -8.81
C ILE A 154 3.14 -7.61 -9.74
N ASP A 155 3.41 -8.04 -10.98
CA ASP A 155 3.87 -7.18 -12.06
C ASP A 155 2.66 -6.49 -12.72
N THR A 156 2.52 -5.18 -12.50
CA THR A 156 1.38 -4.40 -12.98
C THR A 156 1.50 -3.93 -14.43
N GLU A 157 2.59 -4.25 -15.12
CA GLU A 157 2.68 -4.09 -16.57
C GLU A 157 2.01 -5.25 -17.31
N ARG A 158 2.01 -6.43 -16.67
CA ARG A 158 1.50 -7.68 -17.25
C ARG A 158 0.16 -8.11 -16.65
N THR A 159 -0.25 -7.47 -15.57
CA THR A 159 -1.43 -7.86 -14.80
C THR A 159 -2.41 -6.70 -14.75
N THR A 160 -3.64 -6.91 -15.19
CA THR A 160 -4.70 -5.89 -15.05
C THR A 160 -5.05 -5.66 -13.59
N THR A 161 -5.61 -4.50 -13.26
CA THR A 161 -6.08 -4.17 -11.91
C THR A 161 -7.04 -5.23 -11.36
N GLN A 162 -7.98 -5.69 -12.19
CA GLN A 162 -8.97 -6.71 -11.83
C GLN A 162 -8.31 -8.06 -11.54
N ALA A 163 -7.32 -8.46 -12.35
CA ALA A 163 -6.59 -9.71 -12.15
C ALA A 163 -5.70 -9.64 -10.90
N ALA A 164 -5.07 -8.50 -10.63
CA ALA A 164 -4.30 -8.26 -9.42
C ALA A 164 -5.19 -8.38 -8.18
N ALA A 165 -6.31 -7.66 -8.15
CA ALA A 165 -7.26 -7.72 -7.05
C ALA A 165 -7.84 -9.14 -6.86
N ALA A 166 -8.13 -9.87 -7.95
CA ALA A 166 -8.60 -11.25 -7.88
C ALA A 166 -7.54 -12.20 -7.30
N THR A 167 -6.26 -11.98 -7.60
CA THR A 167 -5.17 -12.76 -7.03
C THR A 167 -5.05 -12.52 -5.54
N ILE A 168 -5.11 -11.27 -5.09
CA ILE A 168 -5.02 -10.92 -3.67
C ILE A 168 -6.23 -11.45 -2.90
N ALA A 169 -7.44 -11.34 -3.44
CA ALA A 169 -8.67 -11.77 -2.78
C ALA A 169 -8.66 -13.27 -2.40
N ARG A 170 -7.92 -14.13 -3.12
CA ARG A 170 -7.80 -15.56 -2.79
C ARG A 170 -7.13 -15.82 -1.44
N PHE A 171 -6.33 -14.86 -0.94
CA PHE A 171 -5.67 -14.96 0.37
C PHE A 171 -6.58 -14.58 1.54
N VAL A 172 -7.73 -13.94 1.25
CA VAL A 172 -8.71 -13.58 2.29
C VAL A 172 -9.47 -14.80 2.80
N GLY A 173 -9.52 -15.86 1.99
CA GLY A 173 -10.31 -17.05 2.28
C GLY A 173 -11.83 -16.83 2.15
N PRO A 174 -12.64 -17.88 2.28
CA PRO A 174 -14.07 -17.73 2.45
C PRO A 174 -14.34 -17.06 3.80
N VAL A 175 -15.20 -16.07 3.83
CA VAL A 175 -15.72 -15.49 5.07
C VAL A 175 -16.69 -16.54 5.64
N GLU A 176 -16.34 -17.15 6.74
CA GLU A 176 -17.29 -17.97 7.51
C GLU A 176 -18.34 -17.02 8.12
N ASP A 177 -19.62 -17.30 7.86
CA ASP A 177 -20.76 -16.57 8.40
C ASP A 177 -20.90 -16.76 9.93
#